data_f8f3951ee0d3ff9434199b5d4c61658c
#
_entry.id   f8f3951ee0d3ff9434199b5d4c61658c
#
_cell.length_a   1.000
_cell.length_b   1.000
_cell.length_c   1.000
_cell.angle_alpha   90.00
_cell.angle_beta   90.00
_cell.angle_gamma   90.00
#
_symmetry.space_group_name_H-M   'P 1'
#
loop_
_entity.id
_entity.type
_entity.pdbx_description
1 polymer ?
#
loop_
_entity_poly.entity_id
_entity_poly.type
_entity_poly.pdbx_seq_one_letter_code
_entity_poly.pdbx_strand_id
1 'polypeptide(L)'
;VEDRTDLPGVRFKQVASLGLMVAFDRLEMSGVVTRRGEYTVGPLTARTADPFSMFPQEIEFGSQETVLVYPRIVDIPDFASPSIHLLGDNSRRQRARVLSTDVASVREYEAGDALGRIHWLSTARVGELMVKQFDQGSSSDMWVLFDQHVDSMASMGDDSTDEIGATVAASVIDKYNQGFLPVGYAAHGSQSLVAIPERSAHQREKILRHIAASKPIGEVTILEALSEVERELGQNTSLVVITSAGDGEWVDALAGLAKRGVRVSTVLINRASFGGAPNGDSLDHLTATGITAYPISRGDSIANSLHSPLGGDQEGLRQASVRAHSEPSAVEPDPVADVAASSAGHDGSDESQSGGK
;
A
#
# COMPACT_ATOMS: atom_id res chain seq x y z
N VAL A 1 37.46 -3.80 7.63
CA VAL A 1 36.14 -4.07 8.18
C VAL A 1 35.31 -4.75 7.11
N GLU A 2 34.69 -5.84 7.41
CA GLU A 2 33.81 -6.61 6.51
C GLU A 2 32.43 -6.65 7.15
N ASP A 3 31.41 -6.34 6.36
CA ASP A 3 30.01 -6.42 6.76
C ASP A 3 29.34 -7.64 6.11
N ARG A 4 28.62 -8.42 6.88
CA ARG A 4 27.86 -9.58 6.43
C ARG A 4 26.40 -9.25 6.16
N THR A 5 26.09 -8.00 5.87
CA THR A 5 24.74 -7.54 5.57
C THR A 5 24.28 -8.05 4.21
N ASP A 6 23.05 -8.53 4.16
CA ASP A 6 22.43 -9.15 2.97
C ASP A 6 21.46 -8.20 2.22
N LEU A 7 21.60 -6.88 2.44
CA LEU A 7 20.74 -5.86 1.84
C LEU A 7 21.04 -5.66 0.35
N PRO A 8 20.10 -5.81 -0.58
CA PRO A 8 20.30 -5.55 -2.00
C PRO A 8 20.53 -4.05 -2.26
N GLY A 9 21.42 -3.74 -3.21
CA GLY A 9 21.75 -2.36 -3.56
C GLY A 9 22.74 -1.67 -2.61
N VAL A 10 23.04 -2.26 -1.48
CA VAL A 10 24.02 -1.75 -0.53
C VAL A 10 25.35 -2.49 -0.73
N ARG A 11 26.33 -1.81 -1.29
CA ARG A 11 27.69 -2.38 -1.43
C ARG A 11 28.52 -2.00 -0.23
N PHE A 12 28.59 -2.90 0.74
CA PHE A 12 29.44 -2.76 1.93
C PHE A 12 30.83 -3.33 1.68
N LYS A 13 31.57 -2.75 0.77
CA LYS A 13 32.99 -3.08 0.62
C LYS A 13 33.82 -1.82 0.75
N GLN A 14 33.82 -1.25 1.94
CA GLN A 14 34.86 -0.28 2.30
C GLN A 14 35.85 -0.96 3.21
N VAL A 15 37.02 -1.25 2.65
CA VAL A 15 38.23 -1.49 3.45
C VAL A 15 38.68 -0.11 3.93
N ALA A 16 38.19 0.33 5.08
CA ALA A 16 38.77 1.50 5.73
C ALA A 16 40.05 1.06 6.38
N SER A 17 41.18 1.51 5.86
CA SER A 17 42.44 1.39 6.58
C SER A 17 42.47 2.50 7.63
N LEU A 18 42.25 2.13 8.88
CA LEU A 18 42.36 3.01 10.03
C LEU A 18 43.90 3.28 10.24
N GLY A 19 44.31 4.51 10.13
CA GLY A 19 45.71 4.88 10.41
C GLY A 19 46.04 4.65 11.88
N LEU A 20 47.33 4.35 12.15
CA LEU A 20 47.87 3.86 13.42
C LEU A 20 47.68 4.78 14.65
N MET A 21 47.04 5.94 14.53
CA MET A 21 47.00 6.96 15.58
C MET A 21 45.65 7.60 15.86
N VAL A 22 44.55 7.00 15.46
CA VAL A 22 43.24 7.56 15.76
C VAL A 22 42.56 6.74 16.87
N ALA A 23 42.39 7.36 18.02
CA ALA A 23 41.76 6.70 19.17
C ALA A 23 40.27 6.41 18.97
N PHE A 24 39.62 7.14 18.08
CA PHE A 24 38.22 6.96 17.69
C PHE A 24 38.04 7.32 16.22
N ASP A 25 37.51 6.40 15.46
CA ASP A 25 37.07 6.65 14.10
C ASP A 25 35.63 6.15 13.92
N ARG A 26 34.83 6.89 13.17
CA ARG A 26 33.45 6.56 12.90
C ARG A 26 33.30 6.21 11.43
N LEU A 27 32.96 4.95 11.17
CA LEU A 27 32.62 4.50 9.84
C LEU A 27 31.11 4.66 9.63
N GLU A 28 30.72 5.54 8.72
CA GLU A 28 29.34 5.66 8.29
C GLU A 28 29.18 4.97 6.94
N MET A 29 28.22 4.07 6.88
CA MET A 29 27.85 3.39 5.65
C MET A 29 26.43 3.77 5.30
N SER A 30 26.18 4.08 4.04
CA SER A 30 24.87 4.41 3.53
C SER A 30 24.62 3.68 2.23
N GLY A 31 23.38 3.28 2.00
CA GLY A 31 22.97 2.63 0.78
C GLY A 31 21.47 2.80 0.56
N VAL A 32 21.02 2.57 -0.67
CA VAL A 32 19.62 2.57 -1.02
C VAL A 32 19.20 1.13 -1.26
N VAL A 33 18.23 0.67 -0.50
CA VAL A 33 17.64 -0.66 -0.70
C VAL A 33 16.63 -0.56 -1.83
N THR A 34 16.79 -1.39 -2.85
CA THR A 34 16.01 -1.33 -4.09
C THR A 34 14.89 -2.36 -4.14
N ARG A 35 14.93 -3.37 -3.27
CA ARG A 35 13.99 -4.48 -3.27
C ARG A 35 13.37 -4.69 -1.90
N ARG A 36 12.06 -4.99 -1.88
CA ARG A 36 11.38 -5.41 -0.64
C ARG A 36 11.90 -6.76 -0.14
N GLY A 37 11.77 -6.99 1.11
CA GLY A 37 12.17 -8.27 1.72
C GLY A 37 12.51 -8.18 3.19
N GLU A 38 12.75 -9.33 3.75
CA GLU A 38 13.32 -9.48 5.08
C GLU A 38 14.82 -9.75 4.92
N TYR A 39 15.64 -8.88 5.49
CA TYR A 39 17.08 -8.90 5.35
C TYR A 39 17.76 -8.92 6.71
N THR A 40 18.95 -9.47 6.71
CA THR A 40 19.79 -9.52 7.90
C THR A 40 20.89 -8.46 7.82
N VAL A 41 21.06 -7.70 8.88
CA VAL A 41 22.10 -6.69 9.03
C VAL A 41 23.03 -7.13 10.15
N GLY A 42 24.35 -7.10 9.87
CA GLY A 42 25.39 -7.48 10.83
C GLY A 42 25.57 -8.99 10.97
N PRO A 43 26.49 -9.42 11.84
CA PRO A 43 27.45 -8.60 12.57
C PRO A 43 28.54 -8.00 11.68
N LEU A 44 29.20 -6.95 12.16
CA LEU A 44 30.38 -6.38 11.53
C LEU A 44 31.64 -7.11 11.98
N THR A 45 32.51 -7.50 11.05
CA THR A 45 33.78 -8.13 11.36
C THR A 45 34.92 -7.17 11.08
N ALA A 46 35.68 -6.85 12.09
CA ALA A 46 36.92 -6.09 11.93
C ALA A 46 38.13 -7.02 11.97
N ARG A 47 38.98 -6.92 10.98
CA ARG A 47 40.26 -7.63 10.95
C ARG A 47 41.40 -6.63 11.25
N THR A 48 42.20 -6.95 12.21
CA THR A 48 43.40 -6.23 12.54
C THR A 48 44.61 -7.15 12.52
N ALA A 49 45.78 -6.64 12.20
CA ALA A 49 47.03 -7.39 12.25
C ALA A 49 48.14 -6.44 12.63
N ASP A 50 49.24 -7.01 13.15
CA ASP A 50 50.47 -6.30 13.32
C ASP A 50 51.07 -5.83 11.97
N PRO A 51 52.03 -4.88 11.92
CA PRO A 51 52.55 -4.38 10.67
C PRO A 51 53.19 -5.42 9.75
N PHE A 52 53.52 -6.58 10.30
CA PHE A 52 54.08 -7.72 9.54
C PHE A 52 53.06 -8.77 9.20
N SER A 53 51.79 -8.56 9.57
CA SER A 53 50.67 -9.51 9.37
C SER A 53 50.92 -10.89 9.98
N MET A 54 51.71 -10.98 11.03
CA MET A 54 52.07 -12.25 11.69
C MET A 54 51.02 -12.71 12.70
N PHE A 55 50.24 -11.77 13.24
CA PHE A 55 49.21 -12.06 14.25
C PHE A 55 47.89 -11.44 13.86
N PRO A 56 47.15 -11.99 12.86
CA PRO A 56 45.84 -11.49 12.49
C PRO A 56 44.85 -11.76 13.62
N GLN A 57 44.08 -10.76 13.97
CA GLN A 57 42.95 -10.86 14.89
C GLN A 57 41.66 -10.47 14.18
N GLU A 58 40.62 -11.20 14.47
CA GLU A 58 39.28 -10.96 13.95
C GLU A 58 38.36 -10.71 15.14
N ILE A 59 37.63 -9.60 15.10
CA ILE A 59 36.73 -9.18 16.17
C ILE A 59 35.37 -8.93 15.54
N GLU A 60 34.36 -9.59 16.04
CA GLU A 60 32.97 -9.34 15.63
C GLU A 60 32.33 -8.27 16.53
N PHE A 61 31.63 -7.32 15.89
CA PHE A 61 30.94 -6.24 16.56
C PHE A 61 29.46 -6.26 16.21
N GLY A 62 28.61 -5.99 17.20
CA GLY A 62 27.17 -5.95 17.08
C GLY A 62 26.51 -7.32 17.07
N SER A 63 25.21 -7.31 17.03
CA SER A 63 24.35 -8.49 16.87
C SER A 63 23.77 -8.52 15.46
N GLN A 64 23.33 -9.68 15.06
CA GLN A 64 22.51 -9.85 13.88
C GLN A 64 21.12 -9.24 14.14
N GLU A 65 20.69 -8.33 13.28
CA GLU A 65 19.38 -7.69 13.34
C GLU A 65 18.62 -7.98 12.05
N THR A 66 17.30 -8.14 12.16
CA THR A 66 16.42 -8.32 11.01
C THR A 66 15.77 -6.99 10.65
N VAL A 67 15.91 -6.60 9.40
CA VAL A 67 15.30 -5.40 8.83
C VAL A 67 14.28 -5.79 7.78
N LEU A 68 13.05 -5.31 7.92
CA LEU A 68 11.99 -5.49 6.95
C LEU A 68 11.91 -4.28 6.02
N VAL A 69 12.11 -4.52 4.73
CA VAL A 69 12.00 -3.49 3.69
C VAL A 69 10.63 -3.60 3.02
N TYR A 70 9.84 -2.57 3.15
CA TYR A 70 8.49 -2.50 2.59
C TYR A 70 8.48 -2.34 1.07
N PRO A 71 7.41 -2.77 0.38
CA PRO A 71 7.24 -2.54 -1.04
C PRO A 71 7.14 -1.04 -1.32
N ARG A 72 7.59 -0.63 -2.50
CA ARG A 72 7.41 0.73 -2.98
C ARG A 72 5.91 1.05 -3.12
N ILE A 73 5.50 2.24 -2.70
CA ILE A 73 4.15 2.75 -2.90
C ILE A 73 4.23 3.88 -3.93
N VAL A 74 3.42 3.80 -4.97
CA VAL A 74 3.29 4.80 -6.02
C VAL A 74 1.93 5.44 -5.88
N ASP A 75 1.88 6.78 -6.00
CA ASP A 75 0.60 7.47 -6.05
C ASP A 75 -0.13 7.16 -7.37
N ILE A 76 -1.37 6.68 -7.26
CA ILE A 76 -2.21 6.24 -8.38
C ILE A 76 -3.57 6.98 -8.35
N PRO A 77 -3.59 8.33 -8.47
CA PRO A 77 -4.80 9.12 -8.27
C PRO A 77 -5.94 8.69 -9.18
N ASP A 78 -5.62 8.31 -10.40
CA ASP A 78 -6.58 8.02 -11.47
C ASP A 78 -7.02 6.55 -11.53
N PHE A 79 -6.45 5.69 -10.70
CA PHE A 79 -6.90 4.30 -10.64
C PHE A 79 -8.35 4.27 -10.13
N ALA A 80 -9.27 4.11 -11.05
CA ALA A 80 -10.70 4.04 -10.78
C ALA A 80 -11.13 2.58 -10.69
N SER A 81 -11.27 2.06 -9.46
CA SER A 81 -12.09 0.86 -9.32
C SER A 81 -13.57 1.23 -9.49
N PRO A 82 -14.38 0.35 -10.08
CA PRO A 82 -15.82 0.58 -10.28
C PRO A 82 -16.60 1.00 -9.03
N SER A 83 -16.05 0.77 -7.84
CA SER A 83 -16.66 1.16 -6.55
C SER A 83 -16.68 2.65 -6.27
N ILE A 84 -15.81 3.45 -6.90
CA ILE A 84 -15.68 4.88 -6.60
C ILE A 84 -16.86 5.70 -7.12
N HIS A 85 -17.58 5.20 -8.13
CA HIS A 85 -18.74 5.90 -8.69
C HIS A 85 -19.87 6.17 -7.68
N LEU A 86 -19.96 5.38 -6.61
CA LEU A 86 -20.95 5.59 -5.55
C LEU A 86 -20.47 6.56 -4.46
N LEU A 87 -19.19 6.91 -4.45
CA LEU A 87 -18.57 7.72 -3.40
C LEU A 87 -18.48 9.22 -3.74
N GLY A 88 -18.67 9.62 -4.99
CA GLY A 88 -18.50 11.00 -5.45
C GLY A 88 -19.31 12.04 -4.67
N ASP A 89 -20.47 11.65 -4.15
CA ASP A 89 -21.33 12.55 -3.36
C ASP A 89 -21.34 12.21 -1.84
N ASN A 90 -20.95 10.99 -1.49
CA ASN A 90 -20.97 10.52 -0.09
C ASN A 90 -19.62 10.69 0.64
N SER A 91 -18.50 10.82 -0.05
CA SER A 91 -17.18 10.87 0.59
C SER A 91 -16.99 12.13 1.46
N ARG A 92 -17.55 13.27 1.05
CA ARG A 92 -17.57 14.48 1.91
C ARG A 92 -18.47 14.32 3.13
N ARG A 93 -19.63 13.67 2.94
CA ARG A 93 -20.57 13.38 4.03
C ARG A 93 -20.02 12.30 4.97
N GLN A 94 -19.24 11.36 4.46
CA GLN A 94 -18.66 10.27 5.25
C GLN A 94 -17.43 10.73 6.05
N ARG A 95 -16.58 11.65 5.54
CA ARG A 95 -15.53 12.29 6.34
C ARG A 95 -16.10 13.10 7.51
N ALA A 96 -17.20 13.80 7.30
CA ALA A 96 -17.92 14.49 8.39
C ALA A 96 -18.61 13.53 9.38
N ARG A 97 -18.95 12.30 8.95
CA ARG A 97 -19.59 11.26 9.78
C ARG A 97 -18.62 10.42 10.60
N VAL A 98 -17.37 10.23 10.13
CA VAL A 98 -16.33 9.53 10.92
C VAL A 98 -15.92 10.30 12.17
N LEU A 99 -16.16 11.62 12.19
CA LEU A 99 -15.98 12.44 13.39
C LEU A 99 -17.20 12.44 14.34
N SER A 100 -18.33 11.84 13.95
CA SER A 100 -19.51 11.68 14.79
C SER A 100 -19.93 10.22 14.84
N THR A 101 -19.64 9.61 15.96
CA THR A 101 -19.96 8.23 16.32
C THR A 101 -21.37 7.77 15.93
N ASP A 102 -21.45 6.74 15.08
CA ASP A 102 -22.46 5.66 15.09
C ASP A 102 -23.92 5.88 14.69
N VAL A 103 -24.38 7.01 14.17
CA VAL A 103 -25.77 7.07 13.70
C VAL A 103 -25.84 7.63 12.28
N ALA A 104 -26.08 6.78 11.29
CA ALA A 104 -26.12 7.18 9.87
C ALA A 104 -27.34 8.09 9.56
N SER A 105 -28.48 7.82 10.13
CA SER A 105 -29.67 8.67 10.13
C SER A 105 -30.63 8.24 11.27
N VAL A 106 -31.58 9.11 11.56
CA VAL A 106 -32.62 8.82 12.55
C VAL A 106 -33.94 9.00 11.82
N ARG A 107 -34.80 7.96 11.79
CA ARG A 107 -36.17 8.02 11.28
C ARG A 107 -37.17 7.86 12.39
N GLU A 108 -38.43 8.18 12.12
CA GLU A 108 -39.51 7.90 13.04
C GLU A 108 -39.67 6.38 13.24
N TYR A 109 -40.08 6.02 14.44
CA TYR A 109 -40.36 4.63 14.82
C TYR A 109 -41.57 4.09 14.08
N GLU A 110 -41.44 2.92 13.49
CA GLU A 110 -42.52 2.16 12.92
C GLU A 110 -42.80 0.90 13.73
N ALA A 111 -44.07 0.50 13.80
CA ALA A 111 -44.46 -0.70 14.54
C ALA A 111 -43.73 -1.95 13.98
N GLY A 112 -42.88 -2.55 14.80
CA GLY A 112 -42.01 -3.67 14.44
C GLY A 112 -40.52 -3.37 14.58
N ASP A 113 -40.13 -2.13 14.76
CA ASP A 113 -38.73 -1.79 15.03
C ASP A 113 -38.29 -2.28 16.41
N ALA A 114 -37.04 -2.76 16.50
CA ALA A 114 -36.47 -3.22 17.75
C ALA A 114 -36.25 -2.04 18.70
N LEU A 115 -36.80 -2.11 19.93
CA LEU A 115 -36.71 -1.06 20.95
C LEU A 115 -35.26 -0.70 21.32
N GLY A 116 -34.32 -1.64 21.20
CA GLY A 116 -32.89 -1.39 21.43
C GLY A 116 -32.24 -0.45 20.40
N ARG A 117 -32.93 -0.14 19.29
CA ARG A 117 -32.47 0.81 18.26
C ARG A 117 -32.99 2.22 18.46
N ILE A 118 -33.74 2.52 19.50
CA ILE A 118 -34.25 3.86 19.77
C ILE A 118 -33.08 4.80 20.05
N HIS A 119 -33.07 5.95 19.35
CA HIS A 119 -32.12 7.02 19.58
C HIS A 119 -32.68 8.02 20.59
N TRP A 120 -32.50 7.75 21.87
CA TRP A 120 -33.11 8.51 22.98
C TRP A 120 -32.83 10.02 22.95
N LEU A 121 -31.64 10.42 22.47
CA LEU A 121 -31.30 11.83 22.37
C LEU A 121 -32.13 12.57 21.30
N SER A 122 -32.38 11.95 20.13
CA SER A 122 -33.26 12.52 19.11
C SER A 122 -34.72 12.45 19.53
N THR A 123 -35.15 11.33 20.13
CA THR A 123 -36.49 11.18 20.72
C THR A 123 -36.80 12.30 21.71
N ALA A 124 -35.88 12.60 22.61
CA ALA A 124 -36.06 13.68 23.59
C ALA A 124 -36.09 15.08 22.95
N ARG A 125 -35.45 15.27 21.81
CA ARG A 125 -35.39 16.57 21.12
C ARG A 125 -36.60 16.80 20.20
N VAL A 126 -37.10 15.76 19.57
CA VAL A 126 -38.23 15.84 18.59
C VAL A 126 -39.56 15.59 19.26
N GLY A 127 -39.59 14.83 20.38
CA GLY A 127 -40.79 14.47 21.09
C GLY A 127 -41.50 13.21 20.57
N GLU A 128 -40.97 12.60 19.51
CA GLU A 128 -41.48 11.35 18.91
C GLU A 128 -40.41 10.28 18.94
N LEU A 129 -40.81 9.01 19.01
CA LEU A 129 -39.85 7.91 19.04
C LEU A 129 -39.03 7.88 17.76
N MET A 130 -37.73 8.04 17.90
CA MET A 130 -36.78 8.05 16.80
C MET A 130 -35.91 6.80 16.87
N VAL A 131 -35.76 6.09 15.73
CA VAL A 131 -34.96 4.87 15.61
C VAL A 131 -33.66 5.17 14.86
N LYS A 132 -32.57 4.66 15.37
CA LYS A 132 -31.28 4.64 14.66
C LYS A 132 -31.45 3.83 13.39
N GLN A 133 -31.42 4.48 12.26
CA GLN A 133 -31.29 3.82 10.98
C GLN A 133 -29.81 3.62 10.75
N PHE A 134 -29.37 2.39 10.91
CA PHE A 134 -28.05 2.02 10.40
C PHE A 134 -28.21 2.01 8.89
N ASP A 135 -27.58 2.95 8.23
CA ASP A 135 -27.42 2.86 6.80
C ASP A 135 -26.71 1.52 6.54
N GLN A 136 -27.42 0.55 6.03
CA GLN A 136 -26.81 -0.55 5.29
C GLN A 136 -26.31 0.05 3.96
N GLY A 137 -25.66 1.22 4.05
CA GLY A 137 -24.92 1.79 2.98
C GLY A 137 -23.97 0.70 2.54
N SER A 138 -24.16 0.22 1.33
CA SER A 138 -23.36 -0.79 0.69
C SER A 138 -21.89 -0.43 0.96
N SER A 139 -21.35 -1.02 1.99
CA SER A 139 -19.91 -0.98 2.29
C SER A 139 -19.29 -1.62 1.07
N SER A 140 -18.73 -0.79 0.20
CA SER A 140 -18.04 -1.29 -0.97
C SER A 140 -16.69 -1.81 -0.48
N ASP A 141 -16.70 -3.04 0.00
CA ASP A 141 -15.46 -3.70 0.42
C ASP A 141 -14.57 -3.86 -0.81
N MET A 142 -13.30 -3.55 -0.63
CA MET A 142 -12.29 -3.73 -1.65
C MET A 142 -11.46 -4.96 -1.31
N TRP A 143 -11.36 -5.88 -2.24
CA TRP A 143 -10.45 -7.01 -2.16
C TRP A 143 -9.30 -6.85 -3.15
N VAL A 144 -8.11 -7.17 -2.69
CA VAL A 144 -6.91 -7.27 -3.53
C VAL A 144 -6.43 -8.71 -3.48
N LEU A 145 -6.48 -9.39 -4.62
CA LEU A 145 -5.89 -10.72 -4.80
C LEU A 145 -4.56 -10.55 -5.54
N PHE A 146 -3.47 -10.91 -4.88
CA PHE A 146 -2.14 -10.87 -5.46
C PHE A 146 -1.62 -12.28 -5.72
N ASP A 147 -1.50 -12.62 -6.99
CA ASP A 147 -0.98 -13.90 -7.45
C ASP A 147 0.53 -13.99 -7.22
N GLN A 148 0.95 -14.96 -6.41
CA GLN A 148 2.35 -15.27 -6.12
C GLN A 148 2.69 -16.72 -6.48
N HIS A 149 1.95 -17.33 -7.41
CA HIS A 149 2.23 -18.66 -7.90
C HIS A 149 3.55 -18.67 -8.68
N VAL A 150 4.36 -19.72 -8.44
CA VAL A 150 5.72 -19.81 -9.00
C VAL A 150 5.74 -19.75 -10.53
N ASP A 151 4.78 -20.41 -11.20
CA ASP A 151 4.70 -20.44 -12.66
C ASP A 151 4.19 -19.13 -13.28
N SER A 152 3.56 -18.27 -12.50
CA SER A 152 3.13 -16.93 -12.95
C SER A 152 4.29 -15.94 -12.99
N MET A 153 5.42 -16.25 -12.36
CA MET A 153 6.51 -15.30 -12.21
C MET A 153 7.47 -15.32 -13.41
N ALA A 154 8.04 -14.15 -13.69
CA ALA A 154 9.10 -13.97 -14.65
C ALA A 154 10.16 -13.01 -14.12
N SER A 155 11.43 -13.30 -14.48
CA SER A 155 12.59 -12.58 -13.97
C SER A 155 12.79 -12.76 -12.45
N MET A 156 13.97 -12.40 -11.99
CA MET A 156 14.32 -12.34 -10.57
C MET A 156 15.09 -11.05 -10.32
N GLY A 157 14.94 -10.48 -9.12
CA GLY A 157 15.64 -9.26 -8.74
C GLY A 157 14.72 -8.05 -8.69
N ASP A 158 15.31 -6.88 -8.78
CA ASP A 158 14.66 -5.58 -8.56
C ASP A 158 13.60 -5.25 -9.63
N ASP A 159 13.70 -5.88 -10.79
CA ASP A 159 12.83 -5.65 -11.94
C ASP A 159 12.19 -6.98 -12.36
N SER A 160 11.33 -7.50 -11.51
CA SER A 160 10.59 -8.76 -11.70
C SER A 160 9.08 -8.50 -11.72
N THR A 161 8.32 -9.46 -12.27
CA THR A 161 6.86 -9.40 -12.24
C THR A 161 6.33 -9.32 -10.81
N ASP A 162 7.00 -9.98 -9.86
CA ASP A 162 6.66 -9.97 -8.44
C ASP A 162 6.86 -8.58 -7.80
N GLU A 163 7.98 -7.88 -8.08
CA GLU A 163 8.20 -6.53 -7.54
C GLU A 163 7.20 -5.50 -8.09
N ILE A 164 6.87 -5.61 -9.38
CA ILE A 164 5.82 -4.78 -9.98
C ILE A 164 4.46 -5.10 -9.34
N GLY A 165 4.11 -6.39 -9.23
CA GLY A 165 2.86 -6.82 -8.60
C GLY A 165 2.74 -6.35 -7.16
N ALA A 166 3.80 -6.48 -6.37
CA ALA A 166 3.85 -6.00 -4.99
C ALA A 166 3.72 -4.47 -4.88
N THR A 167 4.37 -3.73 -5.81
CA THR A 167 4.23 -2.27 -5.86
C THR A 167 2.79 -1.86 -6.18
N VAL A 168 2.15 -2.54 -7.13
CA VAL A 168 0.73 -2.31 -7.46
C VAL A 168 -0.17 -2.66 -6.29
N ALA A 169 0.00 -3.85 -5.68
CA ALA A 169 -0.80 -4.27 -4.53
C ALA A 169 -0.70 -3.27 -3.37
N ALA A 170 0.52 -2.89 -3.01
CA ALA A 170 0.75 -1.91 -1.94
C ALA A 170 0.14 -0.54 -2.26
N SER A 171 0.24 -0.07 -3.51
CA SER A 171 -0.31 1.22 -3.96
C SER A 171 -1.84 1.23 -3.94
N VAL A 172 -2.48 0.15 -4.40
CA VAL A 172 -3.93 -0.02 -4.35
C VAL A 172 -4.42 -0.04 -2.90
N ILE A 173 -3.79 -0.83 -2.04
CA ILE A 173 -4.14 -0.94 -0.61
C ILE A 173 -4.00 0.42 0.08
N ASP A 174 -2.90 1.13 -0.17
CA ASP A 174 -2.64 2.45 0.42
C ASP A 174 -3.70 3.47 0.00
N LYS A 175 -4.01 3.55 -1.30
CA LYS A 175 -5.04 4.44 -1.84
C LYS A 175 -6.41 4.23 -1.17
N TYR A 176 -6.86 2.98 -1.08
CA TYR A 176 -8.18 2.68 -0.53
C TYR A 176 -8.23 2.85 0.99
N ASN A 177 -7.13 2.54 1.68
CA ASN A 177 -7.03 2.81 3.12
C ASN A 177 -7.07 4.31 3.43
N GLN A 178 -6.42 5.16 2.61
CA GLN A 178 -6.54 6.63 2.72
C GLN A 178 -7.98 7.12 2.49
N GLY A 179 -8.75 6.43 1.63
CA GLY A 179 -10.17 6.66 1.40
C GLY A 179 -11.09 6.12 2.50
N PHE A 180 -10.54 5.55 3.58
CA PHE A 180 -11.29 4.91 4.68
C PHE A 180 -12.21 3.78 4.21
N LEU A 181 -11.87 3.11 3.13
CA LEU A 181 -12.58 1.91 2.68
C LEU A 181 -12.02 0.66 3.36
N PRO A 182 -12.88 -0.31 3.70
CA PRO A 182 -12.40 -1.58 4.19
C PRO A 182 -11.68 -2.33 3.09
N VAL A 183 -10.45 -2.76 3.36
CA VAL A 183 -9.60 -3.45 2.40
C VAL A 183 -9.33 -4.86 2.90
N GLY A 184 -9.71 -5.85 2.08
CA GLY A 184 -9.31 -7.24 2.21
C GLY A 184 -8.13 -7.55 1.30
N TYR A 185 -7.42 -8.61 1.61
CA TYR A 185 -6.25 -9.02 0.86
C TYR A 185 -6.10 -10.53 0.87
N ALA A 186 -5.70 -11.10 -0.25
CA ALA A 186 -5.35 -12.51 -0.35
C ALA A 186 -4.10 -12.69 -1.21
N ALA A 187 -3.17 -13.49 -0.74
CA ALA A 187 -2.01 -13.95 -1.49
C ALA A 187 -1.44 -15.24 -0.88
N HIS A 188 -0.89 -16.08 -1.73
CA HIS A 188 -0.35 -17.40 -1.40
C HIS A 188 1.07 -17.52 -1.98
N GLY A 189 2.04 -16.90 -1.33
CA GLY A 189 3.46 -17.00 -1.65
C GLY A 189 4.19 -17.98 -0.73
N SER A 190 5.40 -17.64 -0.31
CA SER A 190 6.12 -18.36 0.75
C SER A 190 5.36 -18.36 2.08
N GLN A 191 4.51 -17.39 2.27
CA GLN A 191 3.55 -17.27 3.35
C GLN A 191 2.18 -17.01 2.74
N SER A 192 1.14 -17.61 3.30
CA SER A 192 -0.24 -17.36 2.89
C SER A 192 -0.90 -16.38 3.83
N LEU A 193 -1.62 -15.41 3.29
CA LEU A 193 -2.45 -14.50 4.06
C LEU A 193 -3.76 -14.26 3.34
N VAL A 194 -4.87 -14.57 4.02
CA VAL A 194 -6.21 -14.09 3.66
C VAL A 194 -6.69 -13.20 4.81
N ALA A 195 -6.86 -11.94 4.51
CA ALA A 195 -7.29 -10.91 5.45
C ALA A 195 -8.63 -10.34 4.99
N ILE A 196 -9.68 -10.58 5.76
CA ILE A 196 -11.03 -10.05 5.47
C ILE A 196 -11.03 -8.52 5.54
N PRO A 197 -11.92 -7.82 4.80
CA PRO A 197 -11.95 -6.37 4.76
C PRO A 197 -12.17 -5.74 6.13
N GLU A 198 -11.26 -4.86 6.53
CA GLU A 198 -11.32 -4.13 7.79
C GLU A 198 -10.87 -2.68 7.59
N ARG A 199 -11.44 -1.74 8.35
CA ARG A 199 -11.09 -0.32 8.34
C ARG A 199 -10.12 0.00 9.47
N SER A 200 -8.88 -0.43 9.36
CA SER A 200 -7.91 -0.12 10.40
C SER A 200 -6.50 0.12 9.83
N ALA A 201 -5.76 1.00 10.49
CA ALA A 201 -4.34 1.21 10.18
C ALA A 201 -3.52 -0.07 10.46
N HIS A 202 -3.94 -0.87 11.43
CA HIS A 202 -3.33 -2.14 11.76
C HIS A 202 -3.48 -3.16 10.62
N GLN A 203 -4.67 -3.20 9.98
CA GLN A 203 -4.90 -4.05 8.80
C GLN A 203 -3.95 -3.70 7.66
N ARG A 204 -3.83 -2.40 7.35
CA ARG A 204 -2.89 -1.91 6.33
C ARG A 204 -1.46 -2.35 6.65
N GLU A 205 -1.02 -2.13 7.87
CA GLU A 205 0.33 -2.52 8.31
C GLU A 205 0.55 -4.03 8.19
N LYS A 206 -0.41 -4.85 8.63
CA LYS A 206 -0.38 -6.31 8.51
C LYS A 206 -0.21 -6.75 7.07
N ILE A 207 -0.98 -6.17 6.14
CA ILE A 207 -0.94 -6.51 4.72
C ILE A 207 0.40 -6.08 4.10
N LEU A 208 0.85 -4.85 4.33
CA LEU A 208 2.11 -4.35 3.79
C LEU A 208 3.31 -5.16 4.30
N ARG A 209 3.29 -5.56 5.56
CA ARG A 209 4.30 -6.44 6.16
C ARG A 209 4.33 -7.81 5.49
N HIS A 210 3.15 -8.40 5.22
CA HIS A 210 3.06 -9.66 4.49
C HIS A 210 3.62 -9.52 3.06
N ILE A 211 3.21 -8.46 2.31
CA ILE A 211 3.73 -8.20 0.97
C ILE A 211 5.26 -8.07 1.02
N ALA A 212 5.82 -7.39 2.04
CA ALA A 212 7.25 -7.23 2.20
C ALA A 212 7.98 -8.56 2.40
N ALA A 213 7.47 -9.43 3.27
CA ALA A 213 8.13 -10.68 3.66
C ALA A 213 7.87 -11.85 2.70
N SER A 214 6.72 -11.87 2.01
CA SER A 214 6.31 -13.00 1.15
C SER A 214 7.12 -13.03 -0.14
N LYS A 215 7.57 -14.25 -0.51
CA LYS A 215 8.28 -14.54 -1.75
C LYS A 215 7.35 -15.26 -2.73
N PRO A 216 7.50 -15.08 -4.05
CA PRO A 216 6.63 -15.64 -5.08
C PRO A 216 7.01 -17.09 -5.41
N ILE A 217 6.88 -17.96 -4.42
CA ILE A 217 7.13 -19.42 -4.54
C ILE A 217 5.90 -20.22 -4.12
N GLY A 218 4.71 -19.61 -4.24
CA GLY A 218 3.43 -20.26 -3.93
C GLY A 218 3.10 -21.38 -4.92
N GLU A 219 2.40 -22.39 -4.43
CA GLU A 219 1.88 -23.51 -5.21
C GLU A 219 0.37 -23.38 -5.48
N VAL A 220 -0.31 -22.43 -4.81
CA VAL A 220 -1.73 -22.15 -4.99
C VAL A 220 -1.93 -21.36 -6.26
N THR A 221 -2.67 -21.92 -7.20
CA THR A 221 -2.99 -21.26 -8.47
C THR A 221 -3.94 -20.07 -8.25
N ILE A 222 -3.96 -19.13 -9.20
CA ILE A 222 -4.88 -18.00 -9.15
C ILE A 222 -6.35 -18.45 -9.10
N LEU A 223 -6.68 -19.56 -9.77
CA LEU A 223 -8.03 -20.12 -9.77
C LEU A 223 -8.45 -20.66 -8.40
N GLU A 224 -7.54 -21.37 -7.71
CA GLU A 224 -7.76 -21.84 -6.35
C GLU A 224 -7.90 -20.67 -5.37
N ALA A 225 -7.02 -19.68 -5.46
CA ALA A 225 -7.07 -18.47 -4.65
C ALA A 225 -8.37 -17.68 -4.86
N LEU A 226 -8.85 -17.58 -6.10
CA LEU A 226 -10.16 -16.99 -6.41
C LEU A 226 -11.30 -17.77 -5.76
N SER A 227 -11.25 -19.10 -5.80
CA SER A 227 -12.28 -19.97 -5.19
C SER A 227 -12.34 -19.82 -3.66
N GLU A 228 -11.21 -19.54 -3.03
CA GLU A 228 -11.15 -19.25 -1.59
C GLU A 228 -11.79 -17.92 -1.25
N VAL A 229 -11.39 -16.85 -1.97
CA VAL A 229 -11.90 -15.48 -1.74
C VAL A 229 -13.38 -15.35 -2.13
N GLU A 230 -13.85 -16.13 -3.12
CA GLU A 230 -15.25 -16.10 -3.59
C GLU A 230 -16.27 -16.22 -2.48
N ARG A 231 -15.99 -16.98 -1.43
CA ARG A 231 -16.90 -17.22 -0.29
C ARG A 231 -17.11 -15.96 0.54
N GLU A 232 -16.15 -15.04 0.51
CA GLU A 232 -16.15 -13.79 1.26
C GLU A 232 -16.68 -12.61 0.42
N LEU A 233 -16.84 -12.81 -0.92
CA LEU A 233 -17.30 -11.75 -1.83
C LEU A 233 -18.82 -11.62 -1.81
N GLY A 234 -19.28 -10.46 -1.35
CA GLY A 234 -20.70 -10.08 -1.40
C GLY A 234 -21.07 -9.28 -2.66
N GLN A 235 -22.35 -9.01 -2.82
CA GLN A 235 -22.83 -8.03 -3.79
C GLN A 235 -22.28 -6.65 -3.42
N ASN A 236 -21.89 -5.85 -4.41
CA ASN A 236 -21.20 -4.55 -4.25
C ASN A 236 -19.75 -4.60 -3.75
N THR A 237 -19.15 -5.77 -3.62
CA THR A 237 -17.72 -5.91 -3.38
C THR A 237 -16.95 -5.59 -4.67
N SER A 238 -15.79 -4.97 -4.53
CA SER A 238 -14.84 -4.78 -5.62
C SER A 238 -13.64 -5.68 -5.42
N LEU A 239 -13.24 -6.36 -6.49
CA LEU A 239 -12.08 -7.23 -6.53
C LEU A 239 -11.06 -6.71 -7.53
N VAL A 240 -9.85 -6.48 -7.07
CA VAL A 240 -8.68 -6.20 -7.92
C VAL A 240 -7.80 -7.43 -7.91
N VAL A 241 -7.61 -8.02 -9.07
CA VAL A 241 -6.72 -9.18 -9.27
C VAL A 241 -5.43 -8.70 -9.89
N ILE A 242 -4.30 -9.04 -9.29
CA ILE A 242 -2.96 -8.69 -9.78
C ILE A 242 -2.26 -9.99 -10.12
N THR A 243 -2.02 -10.23 -11.39
CA THR A 243 -1.45 -11.49 -11.87
C THR A 243 -0.59 -11.30 -13.10
N SER A 244 0.27 -12.28 -13.35
CA SER A 244 0.98 -12.49 -14.62
C SER A 244 0.70 -13.88 -15.22
N ALA A 245 -0.36 -14.55 -14.76
CA ALA A 245 -0.77 -15.86 -15.25
C ALA A 245 -1.10 -15.85 -16.75
N GLY A 246 -0.73 -16.91 -17.43
CA GLY A 246 -0.89 -17.06 -18.88
C GLY A 246 -2.06 -17.93 -19.32
N ASP A 247 -2.62 -18.74 -18.43
CA ASP A 247 -3.80 -19.57 -18.66
C ASP A 247 -5.08 -18.72 -18.54
N GLY A 248 -6.06 -18.98 -19.38
CA GLY A 248 -7.30 -18.19 -19.43
C GLY A 248 -8.43 -18.67 -18.51
N GLU A 249 -8.30 -19.81 -17.84
CA GLU A 249 -9.36 -20.42 -17.02
C GLU A 249 -9.82 -19.52 -15.86
N TRP A 250 -8.91 -18.81 -15.26
CA TRP A 250 -9.21 -17.85 -14.19
C TRP A 250 -10.06 -16.65 -14.67
N VAL A 251 -9.98 -16.31 -15.97
CA VAL A 251 -10.80 -15.24 -16.56
C VAL A 251 -12.28 -15.61 -16.56
N ASP A 252 -12.62 -16.87 -16.84
CA ASP A 252 -13.97 -17.38 -16.79
C ASP A 252 -14.52 -17.35 -15.35
N ALA A 253 -13.70 -17.68 -14.36
CA ALA A 253 -14.05 -17.56 -12.96
C ALA A 253 -14.36 -16.10 -12.58
N LEU A 254 -13.53 -15.14 -13.04
CA LEU A 254 -13.79 -13.71 -12.84
C LEU A 254 -15.08 -13.24 -13.53
N ALA A 255 -15.35 -13.72 -14.76
CA ALA A 255 -16.59 -13.42 -15.45
C ALA A 255 -17.83 -13.97 -14.70
N GLY A 256 -17.69 -15.12 -14.06
CA GLY A 256 -18.68 -15.67 -13.15
C GLY A 256 -18.96 -14.77 -11.95
N LEU A 257 -17.91 -14.25 -11.31
CA LEU A 257 -18.02 -13.28 -10.20
C LEU A 257 -18.70 -11.98 -10.65
N ALA A 258 -18.29 -11.44 -11.80
CA ALA A 258 -18.90 -10.24 -12.36
C ALA A 258 -20.41 -10.38 -12.61
N LYS A 259 -20.84 -11.52 -13.14
CA LYS A 259 -22.27 -11.83 -13.33
C LYS A 259 -23.07 -11.90 -12.02
N ARG A 260 -22.40 -12.18 -10.89
CA ARG A 260 -23.02 -12.19 -9.55
C ARG A 260 -23.02 -10.83 -8.87
N GLY A 261 -22.53 -9.78 -9.55
CA GLY A 261 -22.54 -8.41 -9.05
C GLY A 261 -21.26 -7.98 -8.34
N VAL A 262 -20.19 -8.79 -8.37
CA VAL A 262 -18.86 -8.39 -7.94
C VAL A 262 -18.23 -7.51 -9.02
N ARG A 263 -17.66 -6.39 -8.63
CA ARG A 263 -16.97 -5.49 -9.57
C ARG A 263 -15.52 -5.91 -9.70
N VAL A 264 -15.17 -6.46 -10.84
CA VAL A 264 -13.85 -7.04 -11.07
C VAL A 264 -13.00 -6.13 -11.93
N SER A 265 -11.75 -5.93 -11.52
CA SER A 265 -10.69 -5.30 -12.30
C SER A 265 -9.44 -6.16 -12.22
N THR A 266 -8.68 -6.24 -13.30
CA THR A 266 -7.46 -7.05 -13.37
C THR A 266 -6.28 -6.16 -13.72
N VAL A 267 -5.20 -6.26 -12.96
CA VAL A 267 -3.88 -5.75 -13.37
C VAL A 267 -3.10 -6.94 -13.92
N LEU A 268 -2.92 -6.95 -15.24
CA LEU A 268 -2.24 -8.03 -15.96
C LEU A 268 -0.80 -7.61 -16.26
N ILE A 269 0.16 -8.26 -15.60
CA ILE A 269 1.58 -7.98 -15.80
C ILE A 269 2.05 -8.80 -17.01
N ASN A 270 2.56 -8.13 -18.04
CA ASN A 270 3.04 -8.72 -19.27
C ASN A 270 4.35 -9.50 -19.03
N ARG A 271 4.22 -10.79 -18.74
CA ARG A 271 5.33 -11.68 -18.40
C ARG A 271 6.39 -11.76 -19.49
N ALA A 272 5.99 -11.68 -20.76
CA ALA A 272 6.92 -11.70 -21.88
C ALA A 272 7.89 -10.52 -21.88
N SER A 273 7.45 -9.34 -21.43
CA SER A 273 8.32 -8.16 -21.31
C SER A 273 9.42 -8.32 -20.26
N PHE A 274 9.27 -9.27 -19.32
CA PHE A 274 10.26 -9.63 -18.31
C PHE A 274 11.08 -10.88 -18.68
N GLY A 275 10.97 -11.36 -19.93
CA GLY A 275 11.69 -12.53 -20.41
C GLY A 275 11.04 -13.87 -20.06
N GLY A 276 9.82 -13.86 -19.55
CA GLY A 276 9.02 -15.07 -19.33
C GLY A 276 8.22 -15.48 -20.57
N ALA A 277 7.43 -16.57 -20.44
CA ALA A 277 6.48 -16.96 -21.47
C ALA A 277 5.36 -15.92 -21.62
N PRO A 278 4.78 -15.73 -22.82
CA PRO A 278 3.63 -14.84 -23.00
C PRO A 278 2.46 -15.21 -22.10
N ASN A 279 1.62 -14.21 -21.77
CA ASN A 279 0.38 -14.42 -21.02
C ASN A 279 -0.73 -15.10 -21.86
N GLY A 280 -0.39 -15.72 -23.00
CA GLY A 280 -1.38 -16.30 -23.92
C GLY A 280 -2.44 -15.28 -24.35
N ASP A 281 -3.68 -15.73 -24.45
CA ASP A 281 -4.83 -14.92 -24.88
C ASP A 281 -5.56 -14.26 -23.69
N SER A 282 -4.95 -14.24 -22.50
CA SER A 282 -5.61 -13.73 -21.25
C SER A 282 -6.11 -12.29 -21.38
N LEU A 283 -5.35 -11.41 -22.04
CA LEU A 283 -5.76 -10.02 -22.24
C LEU A 283 -6.98 -9.91 -23.17
N ASP A 284 -6.96 -10.63 -24.28
CA ASP A 284 -8.06 -10.66 -25.25
C ASP A 284 -9.32 -11.28 -24.62
N HIS A 285 -9.14 -12.33 -23.82
CA HIS A 285 -10.23 -12.97 -23.09
C HIS A 285 -10.84 -12.03 -22.02
N LEU A 286 -10.03 -11.30 -21.25
CA LEU A 286 -10.50 -10.27 -20.30
C LEU A 286 -11.33 -9.21 -21.02
N THR A 287 -10.85 -8.69 -22.16
CA THR A 287 -11.57 -7.67 -22.92
C THR A 287 -12.86 -8.21 -23.53
N ALA A 288 -12.85 -9.44 -24.05
CA ALA A 288 -14.03 -10.10 -24.62
C ALA A 288 -15.12 -10.36 -23.57
N THR A 289 -14.74 -10.65 -22.32
CA THR A 289 -15.67 -10.84 -21.20
C THR A 289 -16.15 -9.53 -20.56
N GLY A 290 -15.63 -8.37 -21.01
CA GLY A 290 -15.97 -7.05 -20.51
C GLY A 290 -15.34 -6.73 -19.15
N ILE A 291 -14.34 -7.48 -18.71
CA ILE A 291 -13.60 -7.20 -17.48
C ILE A 291 -12.58 -6.09 -17.74
N THR A 292 -12.55 -5.11 -16.86
CA THR A 292 -11.57 -4.02 -16.93
C THR A 292 -10.17 -4.55 -16.68
N ALA A 293 -9.26 -4.38 -17.64
CA ALA A 293 -7.88 -4.82 -17.57
C ALA A 293 -6.89 -3.65 -17.63
N TYR A 294 -5.86 -3.70 -16.81
CA TYR A 294 -4.75 -2.75 -16.77
C TYR A 294 -3.47 -3.51 -17.10
N PRO A 295 -3.05 -3.53 -18.37
CA PRO A 295 -1.80 -4.18 -18.74
C PRO A 295 -0.60 -3.34 -18.29
N ILE A 296 0.41 -4.02 -17.73
CA ILE A 296 1.68 -3.41 -17.31
C ILE A 296 2.82 -4.19 -17.91
N SER A 297 3.69 -3.53 -18.67
CA SER A 297 4.93 -4.10 -19.21
C SER A 297 6.15 -3.58 -18.45
N ARG A 298 7.26 -4.25 -18.65
CA ARG A 298 8.55 -3.84 -18.08
C ARG A 298 8.92 -2.41 -18.49
N GLY A 299 9.25 -1.57 -17.52
CA GLY A 299 9.62 -0.18 -17.75
C GLY A 299 8.45 0.80 -17.84
N ASP A 300 7.21 0.31 -17.82
CA ASP A 300 6.05 1.19 -17.81
C ASP A 300 5.94 1.96 -16.49
N SER A 301 5.39 3.17 -16.57
CA SER A 301 4.97 3.90 -15.38
C SER A 301 3.70 3.29 -14.81
N ILE A 302 3.78 2.72 -13.61
CA ILE A 302 2.62 2.09 -12.93
C ILE A 302 1.44 3.06 -12.85
N ALA A 303 1.68 4.34 -12.51
CA ALA A 303 0.63 5.34 -12.43
C ALA A 303 -0.09 5.53 -13.77
N ASN A 304 0.67 5.60 -14.87
CA ASN A 304 0.09 5.80 -16.21
C ASN A 304 -0.66 4.54 -16.71
N SER A 305 -0.10 3.35 -16.45
CA SER A 305 -0.75 2.08 -16.83
C SER A 305 -2.07 1.88 -16.09
N LEU A 306 -2.14 2.27 -14.83
CA LEU A 306 -3.37 2.20 -14.02
C LEU A 306 -4.37 3.34 -14.32
N HIS A 307 -3.97 4.36 -15.08
CA HIS A 307 -4.88 5.40 -15.58
C HIS A 307 -5.66 4.96 -16.85
N SER A 308 -5.10 4.07 -17.65
CA SER A 308 -5.62 3.74 -18.99
C SER A 308 -6.09 2.28 -19.08
N PRO A 309 -7.32 1.96 -18.62
CA PRO A 309 -7.85 0.61 -18.69
C PRO A 309 -8.21 0.20 -20.12
N LEU A 310 -8.14 -1.11 -20.37
CA LEU A 310 -8.70 -1.76 -21.55
C LEU A 310 -9.95 -2.54 -21.16
N GLY A 311 -10.96 -2.55 -22.03
CA GLY A 311 -12.24 -3.21 -21.74
C GLY A 311 -13.10 -2.47 -20.69
N GLY A 312 -14.18 -3.12 -20.23
CA GLY A 312 -15.09 -2.54 -19.26
C GLY A 312 -15.92 -1.37 -19.77
N ASP A 313 -16.64 -0.70 -18.87
CA ASP A 313 -17.38 0.55 -19.15
C ASP A 313 -16.43 1.75 -19.13
N GLN A 314 -15.72 1.95 -20.24
CA GLN A 314 -14.76 3.05 -20.38
C GLN A 314 -15.39 4.44 -20.22
N GLU A 315 -16.66 4.63 -20.61
CA GLU A 315 -17.36 5.89 -20.49
C GLU A 315 -17.59 6.25 -19.02
N GLY A 316 -18.02 5.31 -18.22
CA GLY A 316 -18.16 5.47 -16.77
C GLY A 316 -16.84 5.76 -16.07
N LEU A 317 -15.77 5.05 -16.44
CA LEU A 317 -14.43 5.24 -15.87
C LEU A 317 -13.83 6.61 -16.24
N ARG A 318 -13.98 7.06 -17.50
CA ARG A 318 -13.53 8.40 -17.95
C ARG A 318 -14.29 9.52 -17.25
N GLN A 319 -15.59 9.41 -17.05
CA GLN A 319 -16.38 10.42 -16.34
C GLN A 319 -15.97 10.52 -14.86
N ALA A 320 -15.57 9.43 -14.23
CA ALA A 320 -15.04 9.44 -12.87
C ALA A 320 -13.70 10.16 -12.77
N SER A 321 -12.80 9.89 -13.71
CA SER A 321 -11.49 10.54 -13.79
C SER A 321 -11.60 12.04 -14.01
N VAL A 322 -12.45 12.47 -14.97
CA VAL A 322 -12.69 13.90 -15.26
C VAL A 322 -13.27 14.64 -14.05
N ARG A 323 -14.18 14.01 -13.29
CA ARG A 323 -14.76 14.62 -12.08
C ARG A 323 -13.74 14.72 -10.94
N ALA A 324 -12.80 13.77 -10.83
CA ALA A 324 -11.72 13.82 -9.84
C ALA A 324 -10.75 14.99 -10.08
N HIS A 325 -10.55 15.38 -11.35
CA HIS A 325 -9.65 16.49 -11.74
C HIS A 325 -10.32 17.86 -11.81
N SER A 326 -11.65 17.94 -11.88
CA SER A 326 -12.36 19.21 -11.98
C SER A 326 -12.62 19.92 -10.66
N GLU A 327 -12.22 19.36 -9.53
CA GLU A 327 -12.30 20.04 -8.23
C GLU A 327 -10.98 20.80 -7.96
N PRO A 328 -10.99 22.14 -7.94
CA PRO A 328 -9.81 22.90 -7.60
C PRO A 328 -9.41 22.60 -6.15
N SER A 329 -8.16 22.22 -5.96
CA SER A 329 -7.51 22.13 -4.65
C SER A 329 -7.40 23.53 -4.05
N ALA A 330 -8.46 23.98 -3.37
CA ALA A 330 -8.43 25.16 -2.54
C ALA A 330 -7.76 24.79 -1.21
N VAL A 331 -6.46 24.71 -1.23
CA VAL A 331 -5.65 24.88 -0.02
C VAL A 331 -5.29 26.35 0.02
N GLU A 332 -6.07 27.14 0.76
CA GLU A 332 -5.62 28.44 1.21
C GLU A 332 -4.37 28.24 2.07
N PRO A 333 -3.29 28.99 1.83
CA PRO A 333 -2.13 28.93 2.70
C PRO A 333 -2.51 29.61 4.05
N ASP A 334 -2.30 28.90 5.12
CA ASP A 334 -2.39 29.42 6.49
C ASP A 334 -1.50 30.67 6.65
N PRO A 335 -2.01 31.82 7.10
CA PRO A 335 -1.22 33.02 7.34
C PRO A 335 -0.65 33.02 8.76
N VAL A 336 0.23 32.06 9.09
CA VAL A 336 0.98 32.14 10.37
C VAL A 336 2.40 31.63 10.15
N ALA A 337 3.24 32.46 9.57
CA ALA A 337 4.70 32.35 9.71
C ALA A 337 5.37 33.68 9.38
N ASP A 338 5.07 34.72 10.13
CA ASP A 338 5.86 35.96 10.07
C ASP A 338 5.87 36.66 11.45
N VAL A 339 6.40 35.98 12.45
CA VAL A 339 6.86 36.62 13.71
C VAL A 339 8.07 35.82 14.23
N ALA A 340 9.22 35.98 13.63
CA ALA A 340 10.51 35.68 14.27
C ALA A 340 11.68 36.20 13.44
N ALA A 341 11.74 37.51 13.21
CA ALA A 341 12.98 38.15 12.75
C ALA A 341 12.98 39.63 13.15
N SER A 342 13.04 39.91 14.44
CA SER A 342 13.37 41.25 14.94
C SER A 342 13.81 41.17 16.40
N SER A 343 15.04 40.75 16.66
CA SER A 343 15.80 41.19 17.82
C SER A 343 17.24 40.64 17.74
N ALA A 344 18.02 41.24 16.88
CA ALA A 344 19.48 41.18 16.99
C ALA A 344 20.00 42.53 16.48
N GLY A 345 20.40 43.41 17.39
CA GLY A 345 21.09 44.63 17.02
C GLY A 345 20.79 45.75 18.01
N HIS A 346 21.45 45.75 19.12
CA HIS A 346 21.95 47.01 19.66
C HIS A 346 23.18 46.71 20.51
N ASP A 347 24.28 47.08 19.89
CA ASP A 347 25.61 47.27 20.41
C ASP A 347 25.64 48.58 21.23
N GLY A 348 26.56 48.69 22.15
CA GLY A 348 26.96 50.00 22.58
C GLY A 348 27.19 50.19 24.06
N SER A 349 28.42 49.92 24.48
CA SER A 349 29.24 50.79 25.36
C SER A 349 28.52 51.67 26.40
N ASP A 350 28.84 51.63 27.63
CA ASP A 350 29.82 52.48 28.28
C ASP A 350 29.74 52.44 29.81
N GLU A 351 30.93 52.40 30.39
CA GLU A 351 31.41 53.10 31.58
C GLU A 351 30.71 53.03 32.95
N SER A 352 31.55 52.48 33.80
CA SER A 352 32.10 53.13 35.01
C SER A 352 31.25 53.32 36.25
N GLN A 353 31.96 52.93 37.27
CA GLN A 353 32.06 53.57 38.63
C GLN A 353 31.13 53.06 39.74
N SER A 354 31.93 52.50 40.64
CA SER A 354 32.07 52.90 42.05
C SER A 354 31.05 52.44 43.09
N GLY A 355 31.60 51.79 44.06
CA GLY A 355 31.37 52.20 45.42
C GLY A 355 30.59 51.33 46.35
N GLY A 356 31.27 50.60 47.17
CA GLY A 356 31.09 50.75 48.60
C GLY A 356 30.00 49.92 49.30
N LYS A 357 30.43 49.00 49.88
CA LYS A 357 30.45 48.51 51.26
C LYS A 357 30.21 47.03 51.35
#